data_49b161a53e353c6c08fe86daba035011
#
_entry.id   49b161a53e353c6c08fe86daba035011
#
_cell.length_a   1.000
_cell.length_b   1.000
_cell.length_c   1.000
_cell.angle_alpha   90.00
_cell.angle_beta   90.00
_cell.angle_gamma   90.00
#
_symmetry.space_group_name_H-M   'P 1'
#
loop_
_entity.id
_entity.type
_entity.pdbx_description
1 polymer ?
#
loop_
_entity_poly.entity_id
_entity_poly.type
_entity_poly.pdbx_seq_one_letter_code
_entity_poly.pdbx_strand_id
1 'polypeptide(L)'
;MDAFRITPGRLAGAVRVPGAKNSVLKLMAAALLAEGTTTLVDVPDIMDVQIMSDLLDRLGCQVLNQPEHGVVTITVPQTLGHRADYDLVRAMRASICVLGPLTARCRQADVALPGGDAIGSRGLDMHLAGLTEMGAEVRLDHGFLVTRAPQGLCGAELRLDFPSVGATENLLMAAALANGRTVIDNAAREPEIVDLCRMLRRMGAAVDGVGSATLEIVGREQLTPVEHRVVPDRIVAGSWAFAAAITGGDIVVRNGEPGHLGLVLDKLCASGAQVSTLADGFRVQGPERPRSVDIATFSLTWILHSCISN
;
A
#
# COMPACT_ATOMS: atom_id res chain seq x y z
N MET A 1 9.26 30.70 -11.59
CA MET A 1 8.13 30.21 -10.77
C MET A 1 7.06 29.72 -11.75
N ASP A 2 6.79 28.44 -11.74
CA ASP A 2 5.72 27.89 -12.56
C ASP A 2 4.37 28.35 -11.98
N ALA A 3 3.42 28.69 -12.84
CA ALA A 3 2.12 29.20 -12.45
C ALA A 3 1.02 28.49 -13.22
N PHE A 4 -0.07 28.13 -12.54
CA PHE A 4 -1.27 27.61 -13.16
C PHE A 4 -2.28 28.74 -13.41
N ARG A 5 -2.81 28.82 -14.64
CA ARG A 5 -3.96 29.67 -14.96
C ARG A 5 -5.21 28.79 -15.00
N ILE A 6 -6.14 29.02 -14.07
CA ILE A 6 -7.36 28.22 -13.91
C ILE A 6 -8.55 29.03 -14.39
N THR A 7 -9.34 28.44 -15.30
CA THR A 7 -10.66 28.99 -15.73
C THR A 7 -11.75 28.07 -15.15
N PRO A 8 -12.73 28.59 -14.41
CA PRO A 8 -13.84 27.79 -13.89
C PRO A 8 -14.63 27.13 -15.02
N GLY A 9 -15.09 25.89 -14.78
CA GLY A 9 -15.92 25.17 -15.74
C GLY A 9 -16.51 23.89 -15.11
N ARG A 10 -17.59 23.39 -15.71
CA ARG A 10 -18.15 22.08 -15.35
C ARG A 10 -17.31 20.97 -15.98
N LEU A 11 -16.97 19.98 -15.19
CA LEU A 11 -16.26 18.80 -15.68
C LEU A 11 -17.26 17.79 -16.23
N ALA A 12 -16.99 17.22 -17.41
CA ALA A 12 -17.83 16.19 -18.00
C ALA A 12 -16.98 15.19 -18.78
N GLY A 13 -17.37 13.91 -18.74
CA GLY A 13 -16.69 12.86 -19.49
C GLY A 13 -16.39 11.62 -18.66
N ALA A 14 -15.40 10.85 -19.11
CA ALA A 14 -14.97 9.63 -18.44
C ALA A 14 -13.47 9.68 -18.14
N VAL A 15 -13.10 9.19 -16.97
CA VAL A 15 -11.70 9.03 -16.54
C VAL A 15 -11.47 7.58 -16.13
N ARG A 16 -10.29 7.04 -16.43
CA ARG A 16 -9.87 5.73 -15.95
C ARG A 16 -8.96 5.91 -14.72
N VAL A 17 -9.29 5.23 -13.65
CA VAL A 17 -8.45 5.19 -12.44
C VAL A 17 -7.32 4.19 -12.64
N PRO A 18 -6.06 4.58 -12.42
CA PRO A 18 -4.92 3.67 -12.45
C PRO A 18 -4.87 2.81 -11.18
N GLY A 19 -3.91 1.89 -11.11
CA GLY A 19 -3.61 1.17 -9.89
C GLY A 19 -3.12 2.09 -8.78
N ALA A 20 -3.36 1.67 -7.53
CA ALA A 20 -3.11 2.48 -6.35
C ALA A 20 -1.61 2.68 -6.09
N LYS A 21 -1.19 3.97 -6.01
CA LYS A 21 0.16 4.36 -5.56
C LYS A 21 0.54 3.67 -4.26
N ASN A 22 -0.37 3.70 -3.29
CA ASN A 22 -0.12 3.17 -1.95
C ASN A 22 -0.10 1.65 -1.90
N SER A 23 -0.57 0.94 -2.91
CA SER A 23 -0.47 -0.52 -3.02
C SER A 23 0.79 -0.93 -3.78
N VAL A 24 0.99 -0.40 -4.99
CA VAL A 24 2.04 -0.88 -5.92
C VAL A 24 3.43 -0.94 -5.28
N LEU A 25 3.81 0.06 -4.48
CA LEU A 25 5.14 0.12 -3.86
C LEU A 25 5.38 -1.04 -2.88
N LYS A 26 4.33 -1.51 -2.19
CA LYS A 26 4.41 -2.65 -1.28
C LYS A 26 4.36 -3.98 -2.02
N LEU A 27 3.60 -4.05 -3.11
CA LEU A 27 3.61 -5.21 -4.00
C LEU A 27 4.98 -5.39 -4.66
N MET A 28 5.65 -4.28 -5.05
CA MET A 28 7.04 -4.31 -5.53
C MET A 28 8.01 -4.81 -4.45
N ALA A 29 7.87 -4.35 -3.20
CA ALA A 29 8.66 -4.85 -2.07
C ALA A 29 8.36 -6.32 -1.74
N ALA A 30 7.09 -6.76 -1.83
CA ALA A 30 6.69 -8.14 -1.61
C ALA A 30 7.29 -9.10 -2.65
N ALA A 31 7.58 -8.63 -3.88
CA ALA A 31 8.26 -9.44 -4.89
C ALA A 31 9.62 -9.96 -4.39
N LEU A 32 10.33 -9.23 -3.50
CA LEU A 32 11.59 -9.67 -2.90
C LEU A 32 11.47 -11.00 -2.13
N LEU A 33 10.28 -11.39 -1.71
CA LEU A 33 10.03 -12.62 -0.93
C LEU A 33 10.18 -13.91 -1.77
N ALA A 34 10.13 -13.83 -3.10
CA ALA A 34 10.23 -14.98 -3.99
C ALA A 34 11.38 -14.81 -4.99
N GLU A 35 12.13 -15.88 -5.25
CA GLU A 35 13.08 -15.95 -6.36
C GLU A 35 12.31 -16.09 -7.68
N GLY A 36 12.78 -15.42 -8.73
CA GLY A 36 12.18 -15.46 -10.06
C GLY A 36 11.45 -14.18 -10.43
N THR A 37 10.53 -14.25 -11.39
CA THR A 37 9.96 -13.07 -12.04
C THR A 37 8.52 -12.83 -11.61
N THR A 38 8.29 -11.73 -10.91
CA THR A 38 6.95 -11.21 -10.58
C THR A 38 6.57 -10.09 -11.54
N THR A 39 5.34 -10.12 -12.05
CA THR A 39 4.79 -9.08 -12.94
C THR A 39 3.63 -8.37 -12.25
N LEU A 40 3.70 -7.05 -12.17
CA LEU A 40 2.61 -6.21 -11.70
C LEU A 40 1.96 -5.50 -12.88
N VAL A 41 0.64 -5.52 -12.96
CA VAL A 41 -0.15 -4.87 -14.02
C VAL A 41 -1.08 -3.81 -13.45
N ASP A 42 -1.52 -2.85 -14.27
CA ASP A 42 -2.20 -1.62 -13.87
C ASP A 42 -1.34 -0.73 -12.95
N VAL A 43 -0.04 -0.74 -13.13
CA VAL A 43 0.91 0.11 -12.39
C VAL A 43 0.75 1.57 -12.82
N PRO A 44 0.62 2.54 -11.88
CA PRO A 44 0.55 3.95 -12.23
C PRO A 44 1.91 4.48 -12.71
N ASP A 45 1.89 5.39 -13.69
CA ASP A 45 3.08 6.14 -14.13
C ASP A 45 3.37 7.28 -13.16
N ILE A 46 4.20 7.01 -12.16
CA ILE A 46 4.56 7.97 -11.10
C ILE A 46 6.03 7.82 -10.71
N MET A 47 6.64 8.90 -10.26
CA MET A 47 8.05 8.95 -9.84
C MET A 47 8.37 7.94 -8.73
N ASP A 48 7.43 7.69 -7.81
CA ASP A 48 7.64 6.72 -6.71
C ASP A 48 7.89 5.30 -7.22
N VAL A 49 7.25 4.89 -8.34
CA VAL A 49 7.49 3.58 -8.97
C VAL A 49 8.90 3.53 -9.54
N GLN A 50 9.39 4.62 -10.15
CA GLN A 50 10.76 4.69 -10.65
C GLN A 50 11.77 4.61 -9.50
N ILE A 51 11.56 5.38 -8.43
CA ILE A 51 12.45 5.35 -7.24
C ILE A 51 12.48 3.94 -6.61
N MET A 52 11.32 3.26 -6.53
CA MET A 52 11.28 1.90 -6.02
C MET A 52 11.99 0.92 -6.97
N SER A 53 11.86 1.10 -8.29
CA SER A 53 12.56 0.29 -9.28
C SER A 53 14.07 0.44 -9.11
N ASP A 54 14.58 1.67 -8.98
CA ASP A 54 16.01 1.94 -8.77
C ASP A 54 16.50 1.33 -7.44
N LEU A 55 15.66 1.34 -6.40
CA LEU A 55 15.98 0.71 -5.12
C LEU A 55 16.11 -0.81 -5.25
N LEU A 56 15.16 -1.45 -5.94
CA LEU A 56 15.19 -2.89 -6.18
C LEU A 56 16.36 -3.32 -7.06
N ASP A 57 16.71 -2.53 -8.08
CA ASP A 57 17.89 -2.77 -8.91
C ASP A 57 19.17 -2.73 -8.08
N ARG A 58 19.33 -1.76 -7.17
CA ARG A 58 20.47 -1.71 -6.23
C ARG A 58 20.52 -2.88 -5.25
N LEU A 59 19.38 -3.46 -4.92
CA LEU A 59 19.32 -4.70 -4.13
C LEU A 59 19.69 -5.96 -4.95
N GLY A 60 19.93 -5.80 -6.26
CA GLY A 60 20.36 -6.86 -7.16
C GLY A 60 19.24 -7.49 -7.99
N CYS A 61 18.03 -6.95 -7.94
CA CYS A 61 16.96 -7.34 -8.85
C CYS A 61 17.23 -6.80 -10.27
N GLN A 62 16.49 -7.34 -11.24
CA GLN A 62 16.35 -6.73 -12.58
C GLN A 62 14.93 -6.22 -12.71
N VAL A 63 14.75 -4.90 -12.83
CA VAL A 63 13.43 -4.28 -12.91
C VAL A 63 13.20 -3.70 -14.30
N LEU A 64 12.14 -4.15 -14.97
CA LEU A 64 11.68 -3.58 -16.22
C LEU A 64 10.38 -2.81 -15.96
N ASN A 65 10.49 -1.48 -15.95
CA ASN A 65 9.34 -0.58 -15.83
C ASN A 65 8.88 -0.13 -17.21
N GLN A 66 7.62 -0.41 -17.55
CA GLN A 66 6.96 -0.09 -18.81
C GLN A 66 5.72 0.78 -18.56
N PRO A 67 5.91 2.08 -18.24
CA PRO A 67 4.83 2.96 -17.82
C PRO A 67 3.74 3.13 -18.88
N GLU A 68 4.10 3.09 -20.18
CA GLU A 68 3.16 3.17 -21.30
C GLU A 68 2.18 1.97 -21.35
N HIS A 69 2.57 0.84 -20.76
CA HIS A 69 1.73 -0.37 -20.65
C HIS A 69 1.13 -0.57 -19.25
N GLY A 70 1.55 0.27 -18.29
CA GLY A 70 1.18 0.10 -16.88
C GLY A 70 1.68 -1.21 -16.28
N VAL A 71 2.89 -1.64 -16.65
CA VAL A 71 3.48 -2.93 -16.25
C VAL A 71 4.86 -2.73 -15.64
N VAL A 72 5.10 -3.41 -14.52
CA VAL A 72 6.44 -3.57 -13.94
C VAL A 72 6.74 -5.04 -13.77
N THR A 73 7.88 -5.48 -14.30
CA THR A 73 8.40 -6.84 -14.16
C THR A 73 9.64 -6.80 -13.28
N ILE A 74 9.66 -7.62 -12.22
CA ILE A 74 10.74 -7.66 -11.21
C ILE A 74 11.28 -9.08 -11.18
N THR A 75 12.51 -9.25 -11.65
CA THR A 75 13.24 -10.53 -11.57
C THR A 75 14.17 -10.50 -10.38
N VAL A 76 13.88 -11.33 -9.40
CA VAL A 76 14.58 -11.40 -8.11
C VAL A 76 15.57 -12.57 -8.15
N PRO A 77 16.88 -12.34 -7.94
CA PRO A 77 17.89 -13.39 -7.93
C PRO A 77 17.82 -14.24 -6.65
N GLN A 78 18.53 -15.37 -6.66
CA GLN A 78 18.70 -16.22 -5.49
C GLN A 78 19.36 -15.44 -4.32
N THR A 79 20.38 -14.67 -4.60
CA THR A 79 21.08 -13.87 -3.60
C THR A 79 20.79 -12.39 -3.82
N LEU A 80 20.23 -11.75 -2.79
CA LEU A 80 19.90 -10.32 -2.76
C LEU A 80 20.93 -9.53 -1.93
N GLY A 81 21.11 -8.26 -2.30
CA GLY A 81 21.65 -7.25 -1.40
C GLY A 81 20.69 -7.00 -0.23
N HIS A 82 21.23 -6.56 0.90
CA HIS A 82 20.41 -6.30 2.11
C HIS A 82 20.50 -4.84 2.56
N ARG A 83 21.18 -3.99 1.80
CA ARG A 83 21.39 -2.59 2.16
C ARG A 83 20.66 -1.65 1.21
N ALA A 84 19.75 -0.84 1.79
CA ALA A 84 19.01 0.23 1.12
C ALA A 84 19.57 1.59 1.55
N ASP A 85 20.30 2.25 0.65
CA ASP A 85 21.06 3.46 0.93
C ASP A 85 20.22 4.73 1.00
N TYR A 86 20.81 5.78 1.59
CA TYR A 86 20.18 7.05 1.95
C TYR A 86 19.47 7.78 0.82
N ASP A 87 20.14 7.90 -0.34
CA ASP A 87 19.68 8.74 -1.44
C ASP A 87 18.29 8.34 -1.96
N LEU A 88 18.03 7.03 -2.12
CA LEU A 88 16.73 6.52 -2.56
C LEU A 88 15.70 6.42 -1.42
N VAL A 89 16.15 5.97 -0.23
CA VAL A 89 15.22 5.83 0.92
C VAL A 89 14.72 7.18 1.42
N ARG A 90 15.53 8.22 1.38
CA ARG A 90 15.12 9.59 1.75
C ARG A 90 14.22 10.25 0.71
N ALA A 91 14.35 9.88 -0.56
CA ALA A 91 13.50 10.40 -1.63
C ALA A 91 12.04 9.94 -1.49
N MET A 92 11.81 8.76 -0.90
CA MET A 92 10.47 8.19 -0.79
C MET A 92 10.30 7.43 0.53
N ARG A 93 9.33 7.85 1.37
CA ARG A 93 9.06 7.18 2.66
C ARG A 93 8.69 5.71 2.54
N ALA A 94 7.98 5.34 1.47
CA ALA A 94 7.56 3.96 1.22
C ALA A 94 8.72 2.97 1.07
N SER A 95 9.95 3.45 0.86
CA SER A 95 11.17 2.63 0.79
C SER A 95 11.40 1.79 2.05
N ILE A 96 10.85 2.19 3.21
CA ILE A 96 10.89 1.39 4.44
C ILE A 96 10.19 0.02 4.29
N CYS A 97 9.31 -0.16 3.29
CA CYS A 97 8.60 -1.41 3.05
C CYS A 97 9.53 -2.58 2.73
N VAL A 98 10.77 -2.33 2.28
CA VAL A 98 11.73 -3.40 2.01
C VAL A 98 12.33 -4.01 3.29
N LEU A 99 12.16 -3.35 4.45
CA LEU A 99 12.74 -3.81 5.72
C LEU A 99 12.26 -5.21 6.10
N GLY A 100 10.93 -5.44 6.11
CA GLY A 100 10.35 -6.75 6.44
C GLY A 100 10.79 -7.85 5.48
N PRO A 101 10.60 -7.69 4.15
CA PRO A 101 11.04 -8.67 3.16
C PRO A 101 12.53 -9.00 3.23
N LEU A 102 13.41 -8.00 3.35
CA LEU A 102 14.87 -8.23 3.44
C LEU A 102 15.23 -8.96 4.73
N THR A 103 14.66 -8.56 5.88
CA THR A 103 14.91 -9.24 7.15
C THR A 103 14.49 -10.70 7.08
N ALA A 104 13.32 -10.99 6.50
CA ALA A 104 12.81 -12.35 6.38
C ALA A 104 13.64 -13.22 5.42
N ARG A 105 13.95 -12.69 4.22
CA ARG A 105 14.62 -13.47 3.18
C ARG A 105 16.14 -13.50 3.33
N CYS A 106 16.77 -12.34 3.61
CA CYS A 106 18.23 -12.22 3.73
C CYS A 106 18.72 -12.45 5.15
N ARG A 107 17.82 -12.62 6.14
CA ARG A 107 18.10 -12.69 7.58
C ARG A 107 18.82 -11.46 8.12
N GLN A 108 18.86 -10.40 7.34
CA GLN A 108 19.45 -9.12 7.67
C GLN A 108 18.91 -8.03 6.75
N ALA A 109 18.82 -6.80 7.27
CA ALA A 109 18.57 -5.62 6.47
C ALA A 109 19.25 -4.40 7.10
N ASP A 110 19.79 -3.53 6.27
CA ASP A 110 20.32 -2.22 6.62
C ASP A 110 19.56 -1.18 5.78
N VAL A 111 18.51 -0.60 6.34
CA VAL A 111 17.64 0.35 5.62
C VAL A 111 17.82 1.73 6.21
N ALA A 112 18.19 2.70 5.38
CA ALA A 112 18.34 4.09 5.85
C ALA A 112 17.02 4.62 6.41
N LEU A 113 17.09 5.56 7.36
CA LEU A 113 15.90 6.21 7.89
C LEU A 113 15.15 6.93 6.76
N PRO A 114 13.86 6.65 6.58
CA PRO A 114 13.09 7.23 5.49
C PRO A 114 12.90 8.72 5.68
N GLY A 115 13.01 9.45 4.57
CA GLY A 115 12.59 10.84 4.46
C GLY A 115 11.09 10.97 4.17
N GLY A 116 10.73 11.92 3.32
CA GLY A 116 9.37 12.18 2.83
C GLY A 116 8.75 13.43 3.44
N ASP A 117 7.46 13.64 3.17
CA ASP A 117 6.74 14.84 3.53
C ASP A 117 6.67 15.08 5.05
N ALA A 118 6.86 16.33 5.48
CA ALA A 118 6.80 16.75 6.87
C ALA A 118 5.34 16.94 7.34
N ILE A 119 4.54 15.87 7.27
CA ILE A 119 3.10 15.87 7.66
C ILE A 119 2.86 15.29 9.06
N GLY A 120 3.83 15.45 9.97
CA GLY A 120 3.74 14.99 11.35
C GLY A 120 4.66 13.81 11.67
N SER A 121 4.71 13.45 12.96
CA SER A 121 5.48 12.32 13.45
C SER A 121 4.86 11.02 12.95
N ARG A 122 5.64 10.23 12.23
CA ARG A 122 5.29 8.88 11.77
C ARG A 122 6.39 7.93 12.23
N GLY A 123 6.31 7.52 13.50
CA GLY A 123 7.27 6.63 14.12
C GLY A 123 7.42 5.29 13.39
N LEU A 124 8.54 4.64 13.61
CA LEU A 124 8.82 3.29 13.12
C LEU A 124 8.83 2.27 14.26
N ASP A 125 8.46 2.71 15.45
CA ASP A 125 8.42 1.95 16.71
C ASP A 125 7.67 0.63 16.57
N MET A 126 6.46 0.64 15.98
CA MET A 126 5.69 -0.60 15.75
C MET A 126 6.34 -1.56 14.77
N HIS A 127 7.03 -1.03 13.73
CA HIS A 127 7.80 -1.90 12.81
C HIS A 127 8.92 -2.61 13.54
N LEU A 128 9.66 -1.85 14.37
CA LEU A 128 10.84 -2.36 15.09
C LEU A 128 10.43 -3.29 16.22
N ALA A 129 9.41 -2.92 17.01
CA ALA A 129 8.86 -3.76 18.06
C ALA A 129 8.39 -5.10 17.49
N GLY A 130 7.58 -5.10 16.41
CA GLY A 130 7.09 -6.34 15.81
C GLY A 130 8.22 -7.22 15.28
N LEU A 131 9.24 -6.67 14.60
CA LEU A 131 10.39 -7.45 14.14
C LEU A 131 11.20 -8.01 15.32
N THR A 132 11.31 -7.28 16.43
CA THR A 132 11.97 -7.76 17.67
C THR A 132 11.20 -8.92 18.30
N GLU A 133 9.87 -8.81 18.40
CA GLU A 133 8.99 -9.88 18.85
C GLU A 133 9.11 -11.15 17.98
N MET A 134 9.35 -10.96 16.67
CA MET A 134 9.62 -12.04 15.73
C MET A 134 11.05 -12.59 15.81
N GLY A 135 11.87 -12.13 16.75
CA GLY A 135 13.23 -12.64 17.03
C GLY A 135 14.35 -11.94 16.28
N ALA A 136 14.12 -10.80 15.64
CA ALA A 136 15.18 -10.01 15.05
C ALA A 136 15.87 -9.14 16.11
N GLU A 137 17.21 -9.05 16.05
CA GLU A 137 17.96 -7.99 16.70
C GLU A 137 17.79 -6.71 15.88
N VAL A 138 17.29 -5.65 16.52
CA VAL A 138 17.03 -4.36 15.86
C VAL A 138 17.81 -3.26 16.54
N ARG A 139 18.52 -2.45 15.74
CA ARG A 139 19.26 -1.28 16.24
C ARG A 139 19.24 -0.15 15.23
N LEU A 140 19.41 1.07 15.75
CA LEU A 140 19.69 2.24 14.93
C LEU A 140 21.21 2.47 14.92
N ASP A 141 21.80 2.49 13.75
CA ASP A 141 23.25 2.62 13.59
C ASP A 141 23.55 3.58 12.44
N HIS A 142 24.21 4.72 12.76
CA HIS A 142 24.57 5.77 11.79
C HIS A 142 23.44 6.14 10.81
N GLY A 143 22.21 6.24 11.33
CA GLY A 143 21.02 6.60 10.54
C GLY A 143 20.44 5.47 9.70
N PHE A 144 20.89 4.23 9.91
CA PHE A 144 20.28 3.03 9.36
C PHE A 144 19.51 2.26 10.43
N LEU A 145 18.36 1.74 10.05
CA LEU A 145 17.70 0.67 10.76
C LEU A 145 18.39 -0.63 10.36
N VAL A 146 19.08 -1.22 11.32
CA VAL A 146 19.84 -2.47 11.15
C VAL A 146 19.08 -3.59 11.81
N THR A 147 18.69 -4.60 11.04
CA THR A 147 18.04 -5.81 11.55
C THR A 147 18.90 -7.03 11.29
N ARG A 148 18.95 -7.95 12.25
CA ARG A 148 19.65 -9.23 12.14
C ARG A 148 18.78 -10.34 12.70
N ALA A 149 18.57 -11.39 11.93
CA ALA A 149 17.82 -12.58 12.32
C ALA A 149 18.55 -13.84 11.82
N PRO A 150 19.73 -14.16 12.37
CA PRO A 150 20.61 -15.23 11.83
C PRO A 150 19.94 -16.61 11.83
N GLN A 151 19.00 -16.86 12.74
CA GLN A 151 18.20 -18.09 12.79
C GLN A 151 16.90 -18.01 11.96
N GLY A 152 16.67 -16.90 11.26
CA GLY A 152 15.40 -16.58 10.62
C GLY A 152 14.41 -15.95 11.61
N LEU A 153 13.31 -15.41 11.07
CA LEU A 153 12.21 -14.89 11.89
C LEU A 153 11.32 -16.03 12.38
N CYS A 154 10.76 -15.87 13.59
CA CYS A 154 9.79 -16.79 14.17
C CYS A 154 8.40 -16.13 14.21
N GLY A 155 7.37 -16.97 14.18
CA GLY A 155 6.00 -16.53 14.40
C GLY A 155 5.81 -15.93 15.78
N ALA A 156 4.98 -14.89 15.88
CA ALA A 156 4.72 -14.14 17.11
C ALA A 156 3.28 -13.63 17.18
N GLU A 157 2.81 -13.28 18.38
CA GLU A 157 1.55 -12.57 18.57
C GLU A 157 1.84 -11.08 18.71
N LEU A 158 1.54 -10.32 17.66
CA LEU A 158 1.84 -8.90 17.54
C LEU A 158 0.57 -8.08 17.75
N ARG A 159 0.63 -7.07 18.60
CA ARG A 159 -0.46 -6.12 18.77
C ARG A 159 0.03 -4.72 18.42
N LEU A 160 -0.63 -4.08 17.45
CA LEU A 160 -0.34 -2.71 17.08
C LEU A 160 -1.09 -1.73 17.99
N ASP A 161 -0.42 -0.68 18.48
CA ASP A 161 -1.03 0.34 19.32
C ASP A 161 -2.18 1.07 18.61
N PHE A 162 -2.04 1.27 17.30
CA PHE A 162 -3.09 1.72 16.40
C PHE A 162 -2.94 1.02 15.04
N PRO A 163 -3.99 0.98 14.21
CA PRO A 163 -3.94 0.28 12.91
C PRO A 163 -3.04 1.02 11.90
N SER A 164 -1.74 0.85 12.07
CA SER A 164 -0.73 1.42 11.19
C SER A 164 -0.62 0.62 9.90
N VAL A 165 -0.91 1.27 8.76
CA VAL A 165 -0.77 0.66 7.43
C VAL A 165 0.66 0.16 7.21
N GLY A 166 1.66 1.05 7.42
CA GLY A 166 3.06 0.70 7.17
C GLY A 166 3.58 -0.44 8.04
N ALA A 167 3.25 -0.44 9.35
CA ALA A 167 3.64 -1.53 10.24
C ALA A 167 2.96 -2.84 9.84
N THR A 168 1.64 -2.81 9.56
CA THR A 168 0.91 -3.99 9.09
C THR A 168 1.55 -4.59 7.84
N GLU A 169 1.85 -3.77 6.83
CA GLU A 169 2.47 -4.22 5.57
C GLU A 169 3.85 -4.87 5.79
N ASN A 170 4.72 -4.20 6.55
CA ASN A 170 6.06 -4.72 6.82
C ASN A 170 6.03 -6.04 7.60
N LEU A 171 5.22 -6.10 8.66
CA LEU A 171 5.12 -7.29 9.52
C LEU A 171 4.42 -8.45 8.81
N LEU A 172 3.41 -8.16 7.98
CA LEU A 172 2.75 -9.14 7.13
C LEU A 172 3.74 -9.78 6.14
N MET A 173 4.57 -8.97 5.47
CA MET A 173 5.60 -9.48 4.56
C MET A 173 6.70 -10.25 5.30
N ALA A 174 7.11 -9.78 6.47
CA ALA A 174 8.09 -10.49 7.31
C ALA A 174 7.56 -11.85 7.77
N ALA A 175 6.30 -11.91 8.19
CA ALA A 175 5.62 -13.13 8.66
C ALA A 175 5.46 -14.19 7.56
N ALA A 176 5.40 -13.78 6.29
CA ALA A 176 5.20 -14.70 5.17
C ALA A 176 6.31 -15.75 5.00
N LEU A 177 7.55 -15.44 5.47
CA LEU A 177 8.69 -16.36 5.48
C LEU A 177 9.16 -16.70 6.91
N ALA A 178 8.43 -16.30 7.96
CA ALA A 178 8.78 -16.62 9.34
C ALA A 178 8.48 -18.10 9.66
N ASN A 179 9.25 -18.68 10.59
CA ASN A 179 9.00 -20.04 11.04
C ASN A 179 7.82 -20.05 12.05
N GLY A 180 6.72 -20.66 11.68
CA GLY A 180 5.54 -20.81 12.52
C GLY A 180 4.40 -19.85 12.16
N ARG A 181 3.55 -19.57 13.16
CA ARG A 181 2.33 -18.76 13.03
C ARG A 181 2.54 -17.37 13.62
N THR A 182 2.18 -16.34 12.88
CA THR A 182 2.14 -14.95 13.35
C THR A 182 0.70 -14.47 13.37
N VAL A 183 0.31 -13.78 14.44
CA VAL A 183 -0.95 -13.03 14.53
C VAL A 183 -0.63 -11.55 14.62
N ILE A 184 -1.27 -10.74 13.79
CA ILE A 184 -1.19 -9.28 13.87
C ILE A 184 -2.58 -8.77 14.29
N ASP A 185 -2.70 -8.41 15.57
CA ASP A 185 -3.91 -7.81 16.13
C ASP A 185 -3.89 -6.29 15.96
N ASN A 186 -5.07 -5.69 15.83
CA ASN A 186 -5.27 -4.29 15.49
C ASN A 186 -4.59 -3.88 14.16
N ALA A 187 -4.58 -4.80 13.21
CA ALA A 187 -4.04 -4.59 11.87
C ALA A 187 -4.86 -3.55 11.09
N ALA A 188 -4.19 -2.85 10.19
CA ALA A 188 -4.83 -1.98 9.20
C ALA A 188 -5.71 -2.80 8.24
N ARG A 189 -6.80 -2.20 7.74
CA ARG A 189 -7.84 -2.88 6.93
C ARG A 189 -8.07 -2.22 5.58
N GLU A 190 -7.25 -1.26 5.22
CA GLU A 190 -7.32 -0.54 3.97
C GLU A 190 -7.30 -1.51 2.76
N PRO A 191 -7.93 -1.14 1.65
CA PRO A 191 -7.93 -1.95 0.42
C PRO A 191 -6.53 -2.37 -0.03
N GLU A 192 -5.52 -1.56 0.24
CA GLU A 192 -4.12 -1.80 -0.08
C GLU A 192 -3.53 -2.97 0.75
N ILE A 193 -3.98 -3.13 2.01
CA ILE A 193 -3.63 -4.31 2.85
C ILE A 193 -4.27 -5.57 2.29
N VAL A 194 -5.56 -5.47 1.90
CA VAL A 194 -6.28 -6.59 1.28
C VAL A 194 -5.60 -7.01 -0.02
N ASP A 195 -5.13 -6.06 -0.82
CA ASP A 195 -4.42 -6.29 -2.07
C ASP A 195 -3.09 -7.01 -1.84
N LEU A 196 -2.28 -6.56 -0.87
CA LEU A 196 -1.05 -7.23 -0.46
C LEU A 196 -1.31 -8.66 0.03
N CYS A 197 -2.33 -8.87 0.86
CA CYS A 197 -2.71 -10.21 1.31
C CYS A 197 -3.09 -11.13 0.14
N ARG A 198 -3.82 -10.61 -0.86
CA ARG A 198 -4.18 -11.35 -2.07
C ARG A 198 -2.95 -11.76 -2.88
N MET A 199 -2.00 -10.84 -3.07
CA MET A 199 -0.74 -11.16 -3.75
C MET A 199 0.04 -12.23 -2.98
N LEU A 200 0.23 -12.07 -1.66
CA LEU A 200 0.96 -13.05 -0.84
C LEU A 200 0.30 -14.43 -0.86
N ARG A 201 -1.04 -14.51 -0.83
CA ARG A 201 -1.75 -15.79 -1.01
C ARG A 201 -1.47 -16.43 -2.37
N ARG A 202 -1.46 -15.65 -3.44
CA ARG A 202 -1.09 -16.14 -4.78
C ARG A 202 0.36 -16.61 -4.84
N MET A 203 1.26 -15.97 -4.09
CA MET A 203 2.65 -16.40 -3.94
C MET A 203 2.79 -17.68 -3.10
N GLY A 204 1.71 -18.17 -2.48
CA GLY A 204 1.67 -19.40 -1.69
C GLY A 204 1.68 -19.18 -0.18
N ALA A 205 1.66 -17.94 0.32
CA ALA A 205 1.55 -17.68 1.75
C ALA A 205 0.16 -18.06 2.28
N ALA A 206 0.10 -18.57 3.50
CA ALA A 206 -1.15 -18.81 4.22
C ALA A 206 -1.47 -17.56 5.05
N VAL A 207 -2.46 -16.80 4.62
CA VAL A 207 -2.90 -15.56 5.28
C VAL A 207 -4.41 -15.65 5.51
N ASP A 208 -4.86 -15.52 6.75
CA ASP A 208 -6.27 -15.49 7.12
C ASP A 208 -6.65 -14.14 7.77
N GLY A 209 -7.97 -13.89 7.96
CA GLY A 209 -8.46 -12.64 8.53
C GLY A 209 -8.35 -11.42 7.58
N VAL A 210 -8.18 -11.62 6.27
CA VAL A 210 -8.03 -10.53 5.30
C VAL A 210 -9.23 -9.58 5.35
N GLY A 211 -8.95 -8.26 5.54
CA GLY A 211 -9.96 -7.21 5.69
C GLY A 211 -10.51 -7.08 7.12
N SER A 212 -10.08 -7.92 8.06
CA SER A 212 -10.42 -7.80 9.48
C SER A 212 -9.33 -7.07 10.27
N ALA A 213 -9.58 -6.79 11.55
CA ALA A 213 -8.60 -6.19 12.45
C ALA A 213 -7.51 -7.17 12.92
N THR A 214 -7.68 -8.46 12.64
CA THR A 214 -6.72 -9.49 13.04
C THR A 214 -6.33 -10.31 11.81
N LEU A 215 -5.04 -10.31 11.49
CA LEU A 215 -4.44 -11.12 10.42
C LEU A 215 -3.70 -12.29 11.06
N GLU A 216 -3.87 -13.46 10.47
CA GLU A 216 -3.14 -14.66 10.84
C GLU A 216 -2.31 -15.15 9.65
N ILE A 217 -1.02 -15.33 9.86
CA ILE A 217 -0.07 -15.73 8.81
C ILE A 217 0.67 -16.97 9.29
N VAL A 218 0.65 -18.03 8.47
CA VAL A 218 1.55 -19.19 8.65
C VAL A 218 2.65 -19.09 7.62
N GLY A 219 3.87 -18.86 8.09
CA GLY A 219 5.03 -18.67 7.24
C GLY A 219 5.37 -19.90 6.41
N ARG A 220 6.08 -19.69 5.31
CA ARG A 220 6.51 -20.72 4.36
C ARG A 220 8.01 -20.67 4.18
N GLU A 221 8.62 -21.79 3.88
CA GLU A 221 10.05 -21.84 3.55
C GLU A 221 10.37 -21.10 2.25
N GLN A 222 9.45 -21.15 1.29
CA GLN A 222 9.58 -20.50 -0.02
C GLN A 222 8.22 -20.01 -0.50
N LEU A 223 8.26 -18.88 -1.23
CA LEU A 223 7.15 -18.35 -1.99
C LEU A 223 7.48 -18.39 -3.48
N THR A 224 6.45 -18.36 -4.32
CA THR A 224 6.59 -18.36 -5.78
C THR A 224 6.25 -16.99 -6.37
N PRO A 225 6.97 -16.55 -7.42
CA PRO A 225 6.64 -15.31 -8.11
C PRO A 225 5.28 -15.43 -8.82
N VAL A 226 4.62 -14.29 -9.01
CA VAL A 226 3.27 -14.24 -9.56
C VAL A 226 3.09 -13.06 -10.51
N GLU A 227 2.06 -13.15 -11.37
CA GLU A 227 1.47 -11.96 -11.98
C GLU A 227 0.37 -11.44 -11.05
N HIS A 228 0.34 -10.13 -10.77
CA HIS A 228 -0.67 -9.52 -9.91
C HIS A 228 -1.14 -8.18 -10.48
N ARG A 229 -2.46 -7.96 -10.46
CA ARG A 229 -3.08 -6.68 -10.83
C ARG A 229 -3.21 -5.81 -9.60
N VAL A 230 -2.67 -4.61 -9.67
CA VAL A 230 -2.76 -3.60 -8.61
C VAL A 230 -4.20 -3.14 -8.42
N VAL A 231 -4.65 -3.07 -7.17
CA VAL A 231 -6.00 -2.55 -6.85
C VAL A 231 -6.16 -1.11 -7.36
N PRO A 232 -7.35 -0.71 -7.87
CA PRO A 232 -7.59 0.66 -8.32
C PRO A 232 -7.36 1.69 -7.20
N ASP A 233 -6.80 2.84 -7.55
CA ASP A 233 -6.51 3.91 -6.59
C ASP A 233 -7.78 4.62 -6.13
N ARG A 234 -8.24 4.29 -4.91
CA ARG A 234 -9.41 4.91 -4.29
C ARG A 234 -9.24 6.41 -4.04
N ILE A 235 -8.01 6.89 -3.86
CA ILE A 235 -7.74 8.32 -3.62
C ILE A 235 -7.94 9.10 -4.92
N VAL A 236 -7.43 8.58 -6.03
CA VAL A 236 -7.67 9.16 -7.37
C VAL A 236 -9.15 9.11 -7.72
N ALA A 237 -9.81 7.96 -7.49
CA ALA A 237 -11.25 7.81 -7.75
C ALA A 237 -12.09 8.80 -6.93
N GLY A 238 -11.79 8.94 -5.63
CA GLY A 238 -12.44 9.90 -4.73
C GLY A 238 -12.19 11.34 -5.16
N SER A 239 -10.97 11.68 -5.59
CA SER A 239 -10.62 13.02 -6.08
C SER A 239 -11.46 13.41 -7.31
N TRP A 240 -11.67 12.50 -8.26
CA TRP A 240 -12.55 12.73 -9.39
C TRP A 240 -14.02 12.85 -9.00
N ALA A 241 -14.46 12.08 -7.99
CA ALA A 241 -15.80 12.21 -7.44
C ALA A 241 -16.05 13.59 -6.81
N PHE A 242 -15.09 14.09 -6.02
CA PHE A 242 -15.14 15.45 -5.47
C PHE A 242 -15.08 16.51 -6.56
N ALA A 243 -14.24 16.32 -7.58
CA ALA A 243 -14.15 17.25 -8.71
C ALA A 243 -15.48 17.35 -9.46
N ALA A 244 -16.19 16.25 -9.69
CA ALA A 244 -17.54 16.26 -10.25
C ALA A 244 -18.51 17.04 -9.36
N ALA A 245 -18.51 16.75 -8.06
CA ALA A 245 -19.44 17.38 -7.12
C ALA A 245 -19.25 18.90 -7.02
N ILE A 246 -17.99 19.38 -6.89
CA ILE A 246 -17.70 20.80 -6.68
C ILE A 246 -17.92 21.65 -7.96
N THR A 247 -17.79 21.05 -9.14
CA THR A 247 -17.95 21.75 -10.42
C THR A 247 -19.38 21.67 -10.99
N GLY A 248 -20.31 20.98 -10.29
CA GLY A 248 -21.62 20.64 -10.85
C GLY A 248 -21.49 19.78 -12.12
N GLY A 249 -20.42 18.98 -12.19
CA GLY A 249 -20.04 18.19 -13.35
C GLY A 249 -20.74 16.84 -13.45
N ASP A 250 -20.35 16.07 -14.47
CA ASP A 250 -20.86 14.74 -14.75
C ASP A 250 -19.71 13.85 -15.21
N ILE A 251 -19.16 13.05 -14.29
CA ILE A 251 -17.97 12.23 -14.52
C ILE A 251 -18.26 10.76 -14.33
N VAL A 252 -17.85 9.94 -15.31
CA VAL A 252 -17.77 8.49 -15.20
C VAL A 252 -16.36 8.10 -14.74
N VAL A 253 -16.25 7.51 -13.56
CA VAL A 253 -14.99 7.04 -12.97
C VAL A 253 -14.87 5.55 -13.28
N ARG A 254 -14.18 5.21 -14.38
CA ARG A 254 -13.92 3.84 -14.80
C ARG A 254 -12.83 3.20 -13.99
N ASN A 255 -12.90 1.87 -13.82
CA ASN A 255 -11.96 1.10 -12.98
C ASN A 255 -11.93 1.61 -11.52
N GLY A 256 -12.91 2.41 -11.08
CA GLY A 256 -13.06 2.80 -9.68
C GLY A 256 -13.89 1.77 -8.92
N GLU A 257 -13.48 1.42 -7.71
CA GLU A 257 -14.20 0.46 -6.86
C GLU A 257 -15.06 1.21 -5.83
N PRO A 258 -16.39 1.30 -6.01
CA PRO A 258 -17.26 2.03 -5.08
C PRO A 258 -17.19 1.51 -3.65
N GLY A 259 -17.00 0.20 -3.47
CA GLY A 259 -16.87 -0.43 -2.15
C GLY A 259 -15.68 0.08 -1.33
N HIS A 260 -14.65 0.63 -1.98
CA HIS A 260 -13.52 1.25 -1.31
C HIS A 260 -13.77 2.70 -0.87
N LEU A 261 -14.91 3.28 -1.27
CA LEU A 261 -15.24 4.70 -1.12
C LEU A 261 -16.58 4.94 -0.40
N GLY A 262 -17.19 3.92 0.20
CA GLY A 262 -18.55 3.97 0.73
C GLY A 262 -18.87 5.28 1.46
N LEU A 263 -18.13 5.61 2.53
CA LEU A 263 -18.33 6.84 3.29
C LEU A 263 -18.18 8.11 2.44
N VAL A 264 -17.20 8.15 1.52
CA VAL A 264 -16.96 9.30 0.64
C VAL A 264 -18.17 9.51 -0.26
N LEU A 265 -18.66 8.45 -0.89
CA LEU A 265 -19.81 8.49 -1.79
C LEU A 265 -21.09 8.86 -1.05
N ASP A 266 -21.30 8.34 0.18
CA ASP A 266 -22.43 8.70 1.04
C ASP A 266 -22.43 10.20 1.39
N LYS A 267 -21.25 10.76 1.74
CA LYS A 267 -21.11 12.19 2.02
C LYS A 267 -21.33 13.06 0.77
N LEU A 268 -20.91 12.59 -0.39
CA LEU A 268 -21.19 13.26 -1.66
C LEU A 268 -22.70 13.24 -1.98
N CYS A 269 -23.38 12.11 -1.75
CA CYS A 269 -24.84 12.04 -1.88
C CYS A 269 -25.54 12.99 -0.91
N ALA A 270 -25.13 13.03 0.35
CA ALA A 270 -25.67 13.94 1.35
C ALA A 270 -25.47 15.42 0.97
N SER A 271 -24.36 15.75 0.28
CA SER A 271 -24.10 17.09 -0.25
C SER A 271 -24.95 17.44 -1.47
N GLY A 272 -25.74 16.49 -2.01
CA GLY A 272 -26.65 16.66 -3.14
C GLY A 272 -26.14 16.10 -4.47
N ALA A 273 -24.99 15.44 -4.51
CA ALA A 273 -24.53 14.71 -5.68
C ALA A 273 -25.35 13.44 -5.93
N GLN A 274 -25.45 13.00 -7.18
CA GLN A 274 -26.03 11.71 -7.54
C GLN A 274 -24.90 10.75 -7.90
N VAL A 275 -24.88 9.59 -7.25
CA VAL A 275 -23.90 8.53 -7.50
C VAL A 275 -24.61 7.30 -8.05
N SER A 276 -24.08 6.73 -9.13
CA SER A 276 -24.61 5.52 -9.76
C SER A 276 -23.48 4.53 -9.98
N THR A 277 -23.63 3.29 -9.48
CA THR A 277 -22.68 2.19 -9.73
C THR A 277 -22.82 1.71 -11.18
N LEU A 278 -21.69 1.44 -11.81
CA LEU A 278 -21.60 0.89 -13.17
C LEU A 278 -20.84 -0.44 -13.12
N ALA A 279 -20.87 -1.17 -14.23
CA ALA A 279 -20.19 -2.48 -14.31
C ALA A 279 -18.67 -2.37 -14.16
N ASP A 280 -18.05 -1.25 -14.58
CA ASP A 280 -16.61 -1.00 -14.52
C ASP A 280 -16.23 0.24 -13.70
N GLY A 281 -17.05 0.60 -12.72
CA GLY A 281 -16.80 1.79 -11.89
C GLY A 281 -18.07 2.44 -11.38
N PHE A 282 -18.11 3.77 -11.40
CA PHE A 282 -19.26 4.55 -10.96
C PHE A 282 -19.35 5.90 -11.68
N ARG A 283 -20.53 6.53 -11.66
CA ARG A 283 -20.76 7.88 -12.19
C ARG A 283 -21.14 8.81 -11.05
N VAL A 284 -20.63 10.03 -11.10
CA VAL A 284 -20.98 11.10 -10.17
C VAL A 284 -21.49 12.30 -10.96
N GLN A 285 -22.70 12.74 -10.61
CA GLN A 285 -23.31 13.97 -11.13
C GLN A 285 -23.39 14.97 -9.99
N GLY A 286 -22.66 16.06 -10.10
CA GLY A 286 -22.61 17.13 -9.12
C GLY A 286 -23.89 17.95 -9.11
N PRO A 287 -24.35 18.45 -7.95
CA PRO A 287 -25.44 19.41 -7.86
C PRO A 287 -25.01 20.77 -8.39
N GLU A 288 -25.95 21.65 -8.70
CA GLU A 288 -25.65 23.04 -9.06
C GLU A 288 -24.87 23.76 -7.96
N ARG A 289 -25.22 23.48 -6.69
CA ARG A 289 -24.51 23.95 -5.51
C ARG A 289 -24.50 22.87 -4.44
N PRO A 290 -23.32 22.38 -4.02
CA PRO A 290 -23.23 21.42 -2.92
C PRO A 290 -23.76 22.00 -1.60
N ARG A 291 -24.39 21.16 -0.79
CA ARG A 291 -24.79 21.49 0.60
C ARG A 291 -23.64 21.17 1.54
N SER A 292 -23.57 21.89 2.66
CA SER A 292 -22.67 21.53 3.75
C SER A 292 -23.04 20.20 4.35
N VAL A 293 -22.04 19.40 4.71
CA VAL A 293 -22.20 18.12 5.41
C VAL A 293 -21.19 18.04 6.53
N ASP A 294 -21.58 17.42 7.64
CA ASP A 294 -20.65 17.16 8.74
C ASP A 294 -19.74 15.99 8.37
N ILE A 295 -18.44 16.19 8.59
CA ILE A 295 -17.42 15.17 8.35
C ILE A 295 -16.62 14.98 9.64
N ALA A 296 -16.55 13.74 10.11
CA ALA A 296 -15.61 13.34 11.13
C ALA A 296 -14.48 12.57 10.48
N THR A 297 -13.24 12.97 10.79
CA THR A 297 -12.05 12.26 10.33
C THR A 297 -11.55 11.36 11.45
N PHE A 298 -11.56 10.07 11.20
CA PHE A 298 -10.98 9.04 12.07
C PHE A 298 -9.90 8.31 11.29
N SER A 299 -9.08 7.52 11.98
CA SER A 299 -8.30 6.48 11.30
C SER A 299 -9.27 5.61 10.48
N LEU A 300 -8.97 5.33 9.23
CA LEU A 300 -9.87 4.65 8.25
C LEU A 300 -10.53 3.36 8.78
N THR A 301 -9.89 2.70 9.72
CA THR A 301 -10.38 1.51 10.39
C THR A 301 -11.64 1.71 11.22
N TRP A 302 -11.92 2.91 11.72
CA TRP A 302 -13.12 3.22 12.51
C TRP A 302 -14.35 3.52 11.63
N ILE A 303 -14.13 4.03 10.44
CA ILE A 303 -15.20 4.46 9.53
C ILE A 303 -16.06 3.27 9.05
N LEU A 304 -15.43 2.09 8.85
CA LEU A 304 -16.14 0.90 8.40
C LEU A 304 -16.98 0.22 9.50
N HIS A 305 -16.68 0.46 10.78
CA HIS A 305 -17.41 -0.19 11.89
C HIS A 305 -18.70 0.55 12.28
N SER A 306 -18.74 1.88 12.16
CA SER A 306 -19.93 2.65 12.56
C SER A 306 -21.08 2.61 11.54
N CYS A 307 -20.82 2.20 10.30
CA CYS A 307 -21.86 2.06 9.26
C CYS A 307 -22.54 0.69 9.22
N ILE A 308 -22.03 -0.31 9.97
CA ILE A 308 -22.59 -1.68 9.97
C ILE A 308 -23.46 -1.95 11.22
N SER A 309 -23.51 -1.02 12.18
CA SER A 309 -24.18 -1.20 13.46
C SER A 309 -25.42 -0.33 13.65
N ASN A 310 -26.12 0.08 12.57
CA ASN A 310 -27.46 0.68 12.64
C ASN A 310 -28.35 0.16 11.52
#